data_8af9407d2c156ae86fdd65deb97f168e
#
_entry.id   8af9407d2c156ae86fdd65deb97f168e
#
_cell.length_a   1.000
_cell.length_b   1.000
_cell.length_c   1.000
_cell.angle_alpha   90.00
_cell.angle_beta   90.00
_cell.angle_gamma   90.00
#
_symmetry.space_group_name_H-M   'P 1'
#
loop_
_entity.id
_entity.type
_entity.pdbx_description
1 polymer ?
#
loop_
_entity_poly.entity_id
_entity_poly.type
_entity_poly.pdbx_seq_one_letter_code
_entity_poly.pdbx_strand_id
1 'polypeptide(L)'
;MSKTIDYDLEISRAFIAAAVVRIQKKKDYGGIEGYFPFGPKSYCHELHKKTKRLITLEKQGVIPTHESIMDNLIDLMNYASYYYEYLAEGGSIDS
;
A
#
# COMPACT_ATOMS: atom_id res chain seq x y z
N MET A 1 29.57 12.31 -6.49
CA MET A 1 29.68 10.86 -6.40
C MET A 1 28.45 10.27 -5.72
N SER A 2 27.84 9.29 -6.32
CA SER A 2 26.63 8.71 -5.74
C SER A 2 26.96 7.81 -4.55
N LYS A 3 26.15 7.89 -3.51
CA LYS A 3 26.27 7.00 -2.36
C LYS A 3 25.70 5.64 -2.74
N THR A 4 26.41 4.57 -2.41
CA THR A 4 25.90 3.21 -2.58
C THR A 4 24.89 2.94 -1.46
N ILE A 5 23.69 2.51 -1.83
CA ILE A 5 22.64 2.16 -0.89
C ILE A 5 22.60 0.63 -0.75
N ASP A 6 22.67 0.16 0.48
CA ASP A 6 22.45 -1.26 0.77
C ASP A 6 20.96 -1.47 1.02
N TYR A 7 20.24 -1.88 -0.02
CA TYR A 7 18.79 -2.05 0.02
C TYR A 7 18.34 -3.18 0.95
N ASP A 8 19.26 -4.07 1.33
CA ASP A 8 18.91 -5.17 2.22
C ASP A 8 19.00 -4.78 3.70
N LEU A 9 19.87 -3.82 4.03
CA LEU A 9 20.13 -3.43 5.41
C LEU A 9 19.45 -2.09 5.81
N GLU A 10 19.21 -1.23 4.83
CA GLU A 10 18.63 0.08 5.10
C GLU A 10 17.11 0.07 4.89
N ILE A 11 16.41 0.91 5.64
CA ILE A 11 14.98 1.07 5.44
C ILE A 11 14.75 1.67 4.04
N SER A 12 13.93 0.98 3.25
CA SER A 12 13.61 1.40 1.90
C SER A 12 12.92 2.77 1.89
N ARG A 13 13.30 3.61 0.92
CA ARG A 13 12.60 4.87 0.67
C ARG A 13 11.12 4.65 0.41
N ALA A 14 10.77 3.52 -0.19
CA ALA A 14 9.38 3.16 -0.46
C ALA A 14 8.59 3.01 0.84
N PHE A 15 9.15 2.34 1.84
CA PHE A 15 8.46 2.18 3.12
C PHE A 15 8.30 3.50 3.84
N ILE A 16 9.30 4.37 3.77
CA ILE A 16 9.20 5.71 4.36
C ILE A 16 8.10 6.52 3.68
N ALA A 17 8.07 6.50 2.35
CA ALA A 17 7.04 7.21 1.58
C ALA A 17 5.63 6.68 1.92
N ALA A 18 5.47 5.37 2.00
CA ALA A 18 4.21 4.75 2.36
C ALA A 18 3.76 5.15 3.77
N ALA A 19 4.70 5.18 4.72
CA ALA A 19 4.40 5.58 6.09
C ALA A 19 3.93 7.04 6.18
N VAL A 20 4.55 7.93 5.42
CA VAL A 20 4.13 9.35 5.37
C VAL A 20 2.70 9.47 4.87
N VAL A 21 2.36 8.80 3.78
CA VAL A 21 1.00 8.82 3.22
C VAL A 21 0.00 8.22 4.22
N ARG A 22 0.37 7.13 4.89
CA ARG A 22 -0.48 6.49 5.89
C ARG A 22 -0.80 7.43 7.05
N ILE A 23 0.19 8.19 7.52
CA ILE A 23 0.01 9.18 8.58
C ILE A 23 -0.93 10.31 8.13
N GLN A 24 -0.76 10.79 6.90
CA GLN A 24 -1.62 11.82 6.34
C GLN A 24 -3.06 11.34 6.23
N LYS A 25 -3.27 10.14 5.73
CA LYS A 25 -4.61 9.55 5.60
C LYS A 25 -5.27 9.35 6.96
N LYS A 26 -4.51 9.03 7.99
CA LYS A 26 -5.05 8.91 9.34
C LYS A 26 -5.71 10.20 9.81
N LYS A 27 -5.10 11.35 9.49
CA LYS A 27 -5.67 12.65 9.85
C LYS A 27 -7.00 12.92 9.13
N ASP A 28 -7.11 12.47 7.87
CA ASP A 28 -8.27 12.76 7.04
C ASP A 28 -9.39 11.73 7.17
N TYR A 29 -9.04 10.46 7.36
CA TYR A 29 -9.99 9.33 7.28
C TYR A 29 -10.02 8.45 8.53
N GLY A 30 -9.25 8.80 9.56
CA GLY A 30 -9.14 8.00 10.77
C GLY A 30 -8.07 6.91 10.67
N GLY A 31 -7.94 6.11 11.72
CA GLY A 31 -6.93 5.07 11.81
C GLY A 31 -7.29 3.82 11.03
N ILE A 32 -6.32 2.91 10.90
CA ILE A 32 -6.49 1.65 10.17
C ILE A 32 -7.52 0.72 10.82
N GLU A 33 -7.75 0.85 12.10
CA GLU A 33 -8.73 0.06 12.84
C GLU A 33 -10.15 0.26 12.31
N GLY A 34 -10.42 1.34 11.58
CA GLY A 34 -11.68 1.56 10.90
C GLY A 34 -11.98 0.53 9.81
N TYR A 35 -10.94 -0.13 9.28
CA TYR A 35 -11.10 -1.18 8.28
C TYR A 35 -11.29 -2.57 8.88
N PHE A 36 -10.99 -2.75 10.15
CA PHE A 36 -11.02 -4.07 10.81
C PHE A 36 -12.38 -4.77 10.70
N PRO A 37 -13.53 -4.08 10.88
CA PRO A 37 -14.83 -4.73 10.78
C PRO A 37 -15.14 -5.31 9.40
N PHE A 38 -14.49 -4.85 8.35
CA PHE A 38 -14.74 -5.31 6.98
C PHE A 38 -14.06 -6.63 6.65
N GLY A 39 -13.06 -7.03 7.44
CA GLY A 39 -12.38 -8.31 7.33
C GLY A 39 -11.47 -8.47 6.11
N PRO A 40 -10.98 -9.69 5.90
CA PRO A 40 -9.98 -9.97 4.86
C PRO A 40 -10.44 -9.66 3.43
N LYS A 41 -11.71 -9.87 3.14
CA LYS A 41 -12.24 -9.61 1.78
C LYS A 41 -12.06 -8.17 1.35
N SER A 42 -12.19 -7.23 2.28
CA SER A 42 -12.00 -5.81 2.00
C SER A 42 -10.56 -5.52 1.60
N TYR A 43 -9.59 -6.04 2.33
CA TYR A 43 -8.18 -5.84 2.03
C TYR A 43 -7.78 -6.47 0.69
N CYS A 44 -8.23 -7.70 0.46
CA CYS A 44 -7.95 -8.40 -0.80
C CYS A 44 -8.56 -7.67 -1.99
N HIS A 45 -9.77 -7.13 -1.82
CA HIS A 45 -10.44 -6.35 -2.87
C HIS A 45 -9.65 -5.09 -3.22
N GLU A 46 -9.18 -4.36 -2.22
CA GLU A 46 -8.39 -3.15 -2.45
C GLU A 46 -7.05 -3.46 -3.11
N LEU A 47 -6.37 -4.52 -2.67
CA LEU A 47 -5.12 -4.95 -3.28
C LEU A 47 -5.33 -5.36 -4.75
N HIS A 48 -6.42 -6.07 -5.03
CA HIS A 48 -6.77 -6.46 -6.39
C HIS A 48 -7.03 -5.25 -7.29
N LYS A 49 -7.78 -4.27 -6.80
CA LYS A 49 -8.06 -3.04 -7.54
C LYS A 49 -6.78 -2.30 -7.92
N LYS A 50 -5.85 -2.17 -6.98
CA LYS A 50 -4.59 -1.45 -7.22
C LYS A 50 -3.69 -2.21 -8.19
N THR A 51 -3.64 -3.52 -8.09
CA THR A 51 -2.89 -4.37 -9.02
C THR A 51 -3.47 -4.28 -10.43
N LYS A 52 -4.79 -4.35 -10.55
CA LYS A 52 -5.49 -4.24 -11.83
C LYS A 52 -5.23 -2.88 -12.47
N ARG A 53 -5.20 -1.81 -11.68
CA ARG A 53 -4.89 -0.47 -12.18
C ARG A 53 -3.49 -0.40 -12.78
N LEU A 54 -2.49 -1.02 -12.12
CA LEU A 54 -1.12 -1.08 -12.66
C LEU A 54 -1.10 -1.77 -14.03
N ILE A 55 -1.78 -2.91 -14.14
CA ILE A 55 -1.86 -3.66 -15.40
C ILE A 55 -2.52 -2.82 -16.49
N THR A 56 -3.60 -2.12 -16.16
CA THR A 56 -4.31 -1.27 -17.10
C THR A 56 -3.44 -0.12 -17.59
N LEU A 57 -2.71 0.53 -16.69
CA LEU A 57 -1.80 1.62 -17.06
C LEU A 57 -0.72 1.14 -18.02
N GLU A 58 -0.20 -0.07 -17.83
CA GLU A 58 0.81 -0.66 -18.69
C GLU A 58 0.25 -0.96 -20.09
N LYS A 59 -0.99 -1.44 -20.17
CA LYS A 59 -1.60 -1.88 -21.43
C LYS A 59 -2.13 -0.77 -22.33
N GLN A 60 -2.38 0.41 -21.79
CA GLN A 60 -3.06 1.47 -22.53
C GLN A 60 -2.20 2.14 -23.61
N GLY A 61 -0.95 1.75 -23.75
CA GLY A 61 -0.06 2.38 -24.74
C GLY A 61 0.26 3.85 -24.43
N VAL A 62 -0.30 4.37 -23.35
CA VAL A 62 0.03 5.68 -22.84
C VAL A 62 1.15 5.48 -21.83
N ILE A 63 2.22 6.26 -21.95
CA ILE A 63 3.30 6.15 -20.97
C ILE A 63 2.78 6.76 -19.67
N PRO A 64 2.49 5.95 -18.63
CA PRO A 64 2.04 6.50 -17.35
C PRO A 64 3.16 7.31 -16.72
N THR A 65 2.80 8.35 -15.98
CA THR A 65 3.81 9.11 -15.27
C THR A 65 4.40 8.24 -14.15
N HIS A 66 5.67 8.43 -13.86
CA HIS A 66 6.31 7.75 -12.72
C HIS A 66 5.53 8.01 -11.44
N GLU A 67 5.03 9.23 -11.27
CA GLU A 67 4.25 9.63 -10.11
C GLU A 67 2.99 8.78 -9.93
N SER A 68 2.24 8.55 -11.01
CA SER A 68 1.02 7.74 -10.94
C SER A 68 1.30 6.30 -10.56
N ILE A 69 2.38 5.73 -11.07
CA ILE A 69 2.80 4.37 -10.75
C ILE A 69 3.24 4.30 -9.29
N MET A 70 4.06 5.24 -8.86
CA MET A 70 4.59 5.28 -7.50
C MET A 70 3.47 5.44 -6.47
N ASP A 71 2.50 6.31 -6.73
CA ASP A 71 1.34 6.50 -5.86
C ASP A 71 0.55 5.20 -5.70
N ASN A 72 0.36 4.48 -6.79
CA ASN A 72 -0.37 3.21 -6.77
C ASN A 72 0.40 2.13 -5.99
N LEU A 73 1.73 2.11 -6.11
CA LEU A 73 2.57 1.19 -5.35
C LEU A 73 2.55 1.50 -3.86
N ILE A 74 2.53 2.78 -3.50
CA ILE A 74 2.39 3.22 -2.10
C ILE A 74 1.05 2.72 -1.54
N ASP A 75 -0.04 2.86 -2.29
CA ASP A 75 -1.34 2.35 -1.85
C ASP A 75 -1.33 0.84 -1.64
N LEU A 76 -0.69 0.10 -2.55
CA LEU A 76 -0.54 -1.36 -2.40
C LEU A 76 0.19 -1.72 -1.10
N MET A 77 1.30 -1.04 -0.82
CA MET A 77 2.06 -1.29 0.40
C MET A 77 1.24 -0.99 1.64
N ASN A 78 0.48 0.10 1.63
CA ASN A 78 -0.32 0.49 2.78
C ASN A 78 -1.50 -0.47 3.01
N TYR A 79 -2.20 -0.90 1.97
CA TYR A 79 -3.27 -1.89 2.14
C TYR A 79 -2.73 -3.23 2.60
N ALA A 80 -1.56 -3.64 2.10
CA ALA A 80 -0.90 -4.85 2.59
C ALA A 80 -0.54 -4.70 4.08
N SER A 81 -0.04 -3.54 4.49
CA SER A 81 0.29 -3.28 5.89
C SER A 81 -0.95 -3.28 6.78
N TYR A 82 -2.08 -2.77 6.29
CA TYR A 82 -3.34 -2.78 7.04
C TYR A 82 -3.82 -4.21 7.27
N TYR A 83 -3.72 -5.05 6.26
CA TYR A 83 -4.10 -6.47 6.39
C TYR A 83 -3.18 -7.17 7.41
N TYR A 84 -1.88 -6.91 7.33
CA TYR A 84 -0.92 -7.45 8.29
C TYR A 84 -1.32 -7.05 9.72
N GLU A 85 -1.59 -5.77 9.97
CA GLU A 85 -1.97 -5.28 11.29
C GLU A 85 -3.29 -5.91 11.77
N TYR A 86 -4.26 -6.07 10.87
CA TYR A 86 -5.51 -6.75 11.18
C TYR A 86 -5.25 -8.16 11.73
N LEU A 87 -4.40 -8.93 11.05
CA LEU A 87 -4.06 -10.29 11.48
C LEU A 87 -3.25 -10.28 12.77
N ALA A 88 -2.33 -9.33 12.91
CA ALA A 88 -1.49 -9.20 14.11
C ALA A 88 -2.33 -8.89 15.36
N GLU A 89 -3.43 -8.15 15.19
CA GLU A 89 -4.36 -7.85 16.29
C GLU A 89 -5.38 -8.96 16.53
N GLY A 90 -5.19 -10.13 15.93
CA GLY A 90 -6.04 -11.29 16.14
C GLY A 90 -7.25 -11.37 15.20
N GLY A 91 -7.25 -10.64 14.10
CA GLY A 91 -8.31 -10.71 13.11
C GLY A 91 -8.44 -12.10 12.51
N SER A 92 -9.67 -12.51 12.20
CA SER A 92 -9.96 -13.83 11.66
C SER A 92 -9.85 -13.86 10.14
N ILE A 93 -9.21 -14.90 9.59
CA ILE A 93 -9.14 -15.13 8.14
C ILE A 93 -10.51 -15.55 7.59
N ASP A 94 -11.37 -16.08 8.45
CA ASP A 94 -12.67 -16.63 8.05
C ASP A 94 -13.79 -15.58 8.05
N SER A 95 -13.50 -14.38 8.46
CA SER A 95 -14.50 -13.33 8.54
C SER A 95 -14.73 -12.59 7.22
#